data_9547d6eadad697ccc35776cb0bcb3d8d
#
_entry.id   9547d6eadad697ccc35776cb0bcb3d8d
#
_cell.length_a   1.000
_cell.length_b   1.000
_cell.length_c   1.000
_cell.angle_alpha   90.00
_cell.angle_beta   90.00
_cell.angle_gamma   90.00
#
_symmetry.space_group_name_H-M   'P 1'
#
loop_
_entity.id
_entity.type
_entity.pdbx_description
1 polymer ?
#
loop_
_entity_poly.entity_id
_entity_poly.type
_entity_poly.pdbx_seq_one_letter_code
_entity_poly.pdbx_strand_id
1 'polypeptide(L)'
;MRLGKDGKVELIKRVPLFSKLSKKGLEEVAHIADELDLPKGKVMAVEGDRGREFFVLLEGEADVTKGDRSINTMKEGDFFGEIALVTKMPRTASVTATTPVRVLVITERDFGALIKHSDEVGRGVAEALAERIAPELPV
;
A
#
# COMPACT_ATOMS: atom_id res chain seq x y z
N MET A 1 6.44 -5.78 -17.84
CA MET A 1 7.00 -4.44 -18.08
C MET A 1 7.06 -3.65 -16.78
N ARG A 2 8.19 -3.04 -16.49
CA ARG A 2 8.30 -2.24 -15.27
C ARG A 2 7.73 -0.84 -15.49
N LEU A 3 7.16 -0.29 -14.42
CA LEU A 3 6.64 1.08 -14.46
C LEU A 3 7.79 2.08 -14.39
N GLY A 4 7.67 3.15 -15.18
CA GLY A 4 8.52 4.31 -14.97
C GLY A 4 8.03 5.13 -13.77
N LYS A 5 8.78 6.19 -13.46
CA LYS A 5 8.43 7.09 -12.36
C LYS A 5 7.01 7.64 -12.49
N ASP A 6 6.62 8.06 -13.69
CA ASP A 6 5.30 8.64 -13.91
C ASP A 6 4.17 7.63 -13.69
N GLY A 7 4.40 6.37 -14.07
CA GLY A 7 3.43 5.31 -13.84
C GLY A 7 3.22 5.05 -12.35
N LYS A 8 4.31 5.04 -11.58
CA LYS A 8 4.23 4.89 -10.13
C LYS A 8 3.49 6.06 -9.50
N VAL A 9 3.79 7.29 -9.91
CA VAL A 9 3.13 8.49 -9.39
C VAL A 9 1.62 8.43 -9.62
N GLU A 10 1.20 8.00 -10.82
CA GLU A 10 -0.23 7.89 -11.14
C GLU A 10 -0.96 6.92 -10.22
N LEU A 11 -0.32 5.81 -9.86
CA LEU A 11 -0.92 4.85 -8.95
C LEU A 11 -0.92 5.35 -7.51
N ILE A 12 0.19 5.93 -7.08
CA ILE A 12 0.36 6.39 -5.71
C ILE A 12 -0.61 7.52 -5.36
N LYS A 13 -0.85 8.43 -6.30
CA LYS A 13 -1.73 9.57 -6.01
C LYS A 13 -3.18 9.17 -5.79
N ARG A 14 -3.57 7.94 -6.18
CA ARG A 14 -4.92 7.43 -5.94
C ARG A 14 -5.11 6.95 -4.51
N VAL A 15 -4.01 6.75 -3.79
CA VAL A 15 -4.05 6.25 -2.42
C VAL A 15 -4.40 7.41 -1.50
N PRO A 16 -5.46 7.28 -0.69
CA PRO A 16 -5.90 8.40 0.16
C PRO A 16 -4.82 9.00 1.06
N LEU A 17 -3.92 8.16 1.57
CA LEU A 17 -2.83 8.63 2.44
C LEU A 17 -1.92 9.62 1.72
N PHE A 18 -1.82 9.54 0.40
CA PHE A 18 -0.94 10.37 -0.42
C PHE A 18 -1.68 11.46 -1.20
N SER A 19 -2.98 11.61 -0.97
CA SER A 19 -3.84 12.51 -1.76
C SER A 19 -3.52 13.99 -1.59
N LYS A 20 -2.81 14.36 -0.54
CA LYS A 20 -2.45 15.77 -0.25
C LYS A 20 -1.02 16.11 -0.67
N LEU A 21 -0.32 15.19 -1.29
CA LEU A 21 1.05 15.45 -1.71
C LEU A 21 1.10 16.19 -3.03
N SER A 22 2.10 17.08 -3.16
CA SER A 22 2.40 17.72 -4.43
C SER A 22 3.03 16.68 -5.36
N LYS A 23 3.23 17.06 -6.63
CA LYS A 23 3.91 16.19 -7.58
C LYS A 23 5.29 15.78 -7.06
N LYS A 24 6.05 16.70 -6.47
CA LYS A 24 7.35 16.41 -5.89
C LYS A 24 7.26 15.39 -4.77
N GLY A 25 6.30 15.55 -3.86
CA GLY A 25 6.09 14.60 -2.77
C GLY A 25 5.72 13.22 -3.29
N LEU A 26 4.86 13.16 -4.30
CA LEU A 26 4.48 11.88 -4.93
C LEU A 26 5.68 11.21 -5.58
N GLU A 27 6.57 11.99 -6.20
CA GLU A 27 7.80 11.45 -6.78
C GLU A 27 8.74 10.89 -5.72
N GLU A 28 8.81 11.54 -4.57
CA GLU A 28 9.62 11.03 -3.46
C GLU A 28 9.08 9.69 -2.94
N VAL A 29 7.76 9.55 -2.84
CA VAL A 29 7.14 8.28 -2.45
C VAL A 29 7.38 7.22 -3.52
N ALA A 30 7.24 7.60 -4.79
CA ALA A 30 7.48 6.67 -5.90
C ALA A 30 8.91 6.14 -5.88
N HIS A 31 9.87 6.94 -5.46
CA HIS A 31 11.27 6.55 -5.41
C HIS A 31 11.53 5.40 -4.43
N ILE A 32 10.76 5.31 -3.35
CA ILE A 32 10.94 4.24 -2.36
C ILE A 32 10.00 3.05 -2.60
N ALA A 33 9.23 3.08 -3.67
CA ALA A 33 8.31 1.99 -4.01
C ALA A 33 8.99 1.01 -4.96
N ASP A 34 9.00 -0.26 -4.59
CA ASP A 34 9.64 -1.33 -5.37
C ASP A 34 8.61 -2.18 -6.11
N GLU A 35 8.95 -2.61 -7.32
CA GLU A 35 8.14 -3.57 -8.06
C GLU A 35 8.67 -4.98 -7.80
N LEU A 36 7.75 -5.88 -7.44
CA LEU A 36 8.10 -7.28 -7.17
C LEU A 36 7.15 -8.20 -7.93
N ASP A 37 7.69 -9.32 -8.41
CA ASP A 37 6.90 -10.42 -8.95
C ASP A 37 6.77 -11.47 -7.86
N LEU A 38 5.55 -11.89 -7.56
CA LEU A 38 5.27 -12.88 -6.54
C LEU A 38 4.50 -14.04 -7.14
N PRO A 39 4.77 -15.28 -6.71
CA PRO A 39 4.10 -16.44 -7.28
C PRO A 39 2.67 -16.59 -6.77
N LYS A 40 1.86 -17.32 -7.53
CA LYS A 40 0.56 -17.79 -7.08
C LYS A 40 0.71 -18.47 -5.72
N GLY A 41 -0.20 -18.20 -4.81
CA GLY A 41 -0.18 -18.76 -3.46
C GLY A 41 0.59 -17.95 -2.45
N LYS A 42 1.31 -16.91 -2.88
CA LYS A 42 2.04 -16.06 -1.94
C LYS A 42 1.06 -15.33 -1.03
N VAL A 43 1.26 -15.46 0.28
CA VAL A 43 0.49 -14.71 1.27
C VAL A 43 1.19 -13.37 1.49
N MET A 44 0.51 -12.30 1.13
CA MET A 44 1.06 -10.94 1.24
C MET A 44 0.72 -10.27 2.56
N ALA A 45 -0.37 -10.69 3.19
CA ALA A 45 -0.78 -10.19 4.49
C ALA A 45 -1.46 -11.32 5.25
N VAL A 46 -1.22 -11.39 6.56
CA VAL A 46 -1.81 -12.41 7.42
C VAL A 46 -2.66 -11.70 8.49
N GLU A 47 -3.93 -12.06 8.56
CA GLU A 47 -4.86 -11.52 9.55
C GLU A 47 -4.29 -11.67 10.96
N GLY A 48 -4.32 -10.60 11.73
CA GLY A 48 -3.81 -10.59 13.10
C GLY A 48 -2.34 -10.23 13.23
N ASP A 49 -1.55 -10.37 12.16
CA ASP A 49 -0.14 -9.99 12.20
C ASP A 49 0.01 -8.47 12.02
N ARG A 50 1.06 -7.92 12.59
CA ARG A 50 1.37 -6.53 12.38
C ARG A 50 1.81 -6.32 10.93
N GLY A 51 1.12 -5.43 10.21
CA GLY A 51 1.50 -5.09 8.85
C GLY A 51 2.70 -4.15 8.83
N ARG A 52 3.59 -4.36 7.86
CA ARG A 52 4.79 -3.53 7.68
C ARG A 52 4.98 -3.06 6.26
N GLU A 53 4.07 -3.43 5.38
CA GLU A 53 4.15 -3.07 3.97
C GLU A 53 2.80 -2.61 3.44
N PHE A 54 2.89 -1.72 2.49
CA PHE A 54 1.77 -1.29 1.68
C PHE A 54 1.96 -1.86 0.28
N PHE A 55 0.89 -2.38 -0.30
CA PHE A 55 0.92 -3.01 -1.62
C PHE A 55 -0.07 -2.36 -2.58
N VAL A 56 0.36 -2.18 -3.83
CA VAL A 56 -0.56 -1.89 -4.94
C VAL A 56 -0.43 -3.06 -5.92
N LEU A 57 -1.57 -3.61 -6.33
CA LEU A 57 -1.59 -4.71 -7.28
C LEU A 57 -1.46 -4.16 -8.70
N LEU A 58 -0.40 -4.51 -9.40
CA LEU A 58 -0.13 -4.03 -10.75
C LEU A 58 -0.65 -5.01 -11.80
N GLU A 59 -0.54 -6.32 -11.55
CA GLU A 59 -1.00 -7.37 -12.45
C GLU A 59 -1.42 -8.57 -11.61
N GLY A 60 -2.43 -9.29 -12.09
CA GLY A 60 -2.93 -10.50 -11.44
C GLY A 60 -4.06 -10.23 -10.47
N GLU A 61 -4.36 -11.24 -9.66
CA GLU A 61 -5.46 -11.19 -8.69
C GLU A 61 -5.05 -11.78 -7.36
N ALA A 62 -5.72 -11.33 -6.30
CA ALA A 62 -5.51 -11.83 -4.94
C ALA A 62 -6.84 -11.95 -4.22
N ASP A 63 -6.93 -12.92 -3.32
CA ASP A 63 -8.11 -13.15 -2.51
C ASP A 63 -7.91 -12.52 -1.13
N VAL A 64 -8.90 -11.76 -0.68
CA VAL A 64 -8.92 -11.18 0.66
C VAL A 64 -9.82 -12.05 1.53
N THR A 65 -9.25 -12.62 2.59
CA THR A 65 -9.99 -13.54 3.46
C THR A 65 -10.00 -13.06 4.91
N LYS A 66 -11.08 -13.38 5.61
CA LYS A 66 -11.20 -13.12 7.03
C LYS A 66 -11.69 -14.40 7.67
N GLY A 67 -10.84 -14.99 8.51
CA GLY A 67 -11.05 -16.37 8.92
C GLY A 67 -10.98 -17.25 7.68
N ASP A 68 -11.95 -18.15 7.51
CA ASP A 68 -11.99 -19.03 6.34
C ASP A 68 -12.87 -18.48 5.21
N ARG A 69 -13.31 -17.24 5.31
CA ARG A 69 -14.24 -16.65 4.35
C ARG A 69 -13.55 -15.71 3.40
N SER A 70 -13.78 -15.90 2.11
CA SER A 70 -13.39 -14.91 1.10
C SER A 70 -14.34 -13.73 1.18
N ILE A 71 -13.81 -12.53 1.42
CA ILE A 71 -14.63 -11.34 1.55
C ILE A 71 -14.48 -10.38 0.38
N ASN A 72 -13.42 -10.54 -0.42
CA ASN A 72 -13.21 -9.67 -1.57
C ASN A 72 -12.14 -10.29 -2.48
N THR A 73 -12.13 -9.87 -3.72
CA THR A 73 -11.06 -10.18 -4.69
C THR A 73 -10.40 -8.87 -5.08
N MET A 74 -9.08 -8.82 -4.97
CA MET A 74 -8.32 -7.67 -5.41
C MET A 74 -7.86 -7.85 -6.85
N LYS A 75 -7.92 -6.77 -7.59
CA LYS A 75 -7.59 -6.73 -9.00
C LYS A 75 -6.57 -5.64 -9.27
N GLU A 76 -6.14 -5.58 -10.51
CA GLU A 76 -5.20 -4.58 -10.98
C GLU A 76 -5.65 -3.16 -10.58
N GLY A 77 -4.76 -2.42 -9.95
CA GLY A 77 -5.03 -1.06 -9.46
C GLY A 77 -5.48 -1.00 -8.01
N ASP A 78 -5.90 -2.10 -7.42
CA ASP A 78 -6.31 -2.12 -6.01
C ASP A 78 -5.08 -2.08 -5.10
N PHE A 79 -5.27 -1.61 -3.88
CA PHE A 79 -4.19 -1.49 -2.91
C PHE A 79 -4.67 -1.89 -1.52
N PHE A 80 -3.72 -2.21 -0.64
CA PHE A 80 -4.02 -2.51 0.75
C PHE A 80 -2.81 -2.24 1.64
N GLY A 81 -3.08 -2.03 2.93
CA GLY A 81 -2.03 -1.92 3.93
C GLY A 81 -1.45 -0.54 4.08
N GLU A 82 -2.05 0.51 3.50
CA GLU A 82 -1.50 1.86 3.61
C GLU A 82 -1.40 2.34 5.06
N ILE A 83 -2.35 1.94 5.90
CA ILE A 83 -2.36 2.35 7.30
C ILE A 83 -1.19 1.73 8.07
N ALA A 84 -0.70 0.57 7.63
CA ALA A 84 0.46 -0.07 8.24
C ALA A 84 1.73 0.79 8.14
N LEU A 85 1.77 1.74 7.20
CA LEU A 85 2.91 2.64 7.05
C LEU A 85 3.00 3.65 8.19
N VAL A 86 1.90 3.96 8.85
CA VAL A 86 1.81 5.03 9.85
C VAL A 86 1.27 4.56 11.20
N THR A 87 0.80 3.32 11.31
CA THR A 87 0.31 2.77 12.57
C THR A 87 0.88 1.38 12.78
N LYS A 88 0.75 0.89 14.02
CA LYS A 88 1.19 -0.46 14.37
C LYS A 88 0.01 -1.42 14.50
N MET A 89 -1.08 -1.12 13.83
CA MET A 89 -2.28 -1.94 13.91
C MET A 89 -2.08 -3.29 13.21
N PRO A 90 -2.67 -4.36 13.76
CA PRO A 90 -2.61 -5.65 13.09
C PRO A 90 -3.45 -5.64 11.81
N ARG A 91 -3.11 -6.54 10.90
CA ARG A 91 -3.89 -6.74 9.67
C ARG A 91 -5.29 -7.22 10.03
N THR A 92 -6.28 -6.67 9.35
CA THR A 92 -7.69 -7.03 9.58
C THR A 92 -8.14 -8.20 8.72
N ALA A 93 -7.34 -8.58 7.74
CA ALA A 93 -7.63 -9.70 6.84
C ALA A 93 -6.33 -10.24 6.26
N SER A 94 -6.43 -11.42 5.67
CA SER A 94 -5.31 -12.02 4.94
C SER A 94 -5.47 -11.74 3.45
N VAL A 95 -4.35 -11.61 2.72
CA VAL A 95 -4.36 -11.40 1.28
C VAL A 95 -3.42 -12.42 0.65
N THR A 96 -3.96 -13.25 -0.25
CA THR A 96 -3.21 -14.33 -0.89
C THR A 96 -3.34 -14.23 -2.40
N ALA A 97 -2.22 -14.28 -3.10
CA ALA A 97 -2.22 -14.24 -4.56
C ALA A 97 -2.90 -15.49 -5.12
N THR A 98 -3.91 -15.31 -5.96
CA THR A 98 -4.63 -16.42 -6.63
C THR A 98 -4.11 -16.68 -8.03
N THR A 99 -3.30 -15.77 -8.54
CA THR A 99 -2.52 -15.91 -9.78
C THR A 99 -1.12 -15.43 -9.49
N PRO A 100 -0.15 -15.63 -10.39
CA PRO A 100 1.10 -14.86 -10.28
C PRO A 100 0.74 -13.39 -10.31
N VAL A 101 1.40 -12.60 -9.47
CA VAL A 101 1.10 -11.16 -9.36
C VAL A 101 2.36 -10.34 -9.50
N ARG A 102 2.17 -9.12 -9.98
CA ARG A 102 3.19 -8.08 -9.89
C ARG A 102 2.64 -7.00 -8.97
N VAL A 103 3.43 -6.58 -8.01
CA VAL A 103 3.02 -5.62 -6.99
C VAL A 103 4.02 -4.47 -6.86
N LEU A 104 3.49 -3.33 -6.43
CA LEU A 104 4.30 -2.22 -5.99
C LEU A 104 4.28 -2.25 -4.46
N VAL A 105 5.45 -2.20 -3.83
CA VAL A 105 5.57 -2.34 -2.37
C VAL A 105 6.29 -1.15 -1.78
N ILE A 106 5.71 -0.60 -0.70
CA ILE A 106 6.39 0.40 0.13
C ILE A 106 6.47 -0.17 1.53
N THR A 107 7.69 -0.21 2.09
CA THR A 107 7.89 -0.71 3.46
C THR A 107 7.72 0.40 4.48
N GLU A 108 7.29 0.04 5.68
CA GLU A 108 7.21 0.96 6.81
C GLU A 108 8.56 1.61 7.09
N ARG A 109 9.63 0.83 6.98
CA ARG A 109 10.99 1.31 7.23
C ARG A 109 11.37 2.44 6.27
N ASP A 110 11.18 2.22 4.97
CA ASP A 110 11.55 3.21 3.97
C ASP A 110 10.65 4.43 4.03
N PHE A 111 9.37 4.22 4.29
CA PHE A 111 8.42 5.31 4.43
C PHE A 111 8.74 6.16 5.65
N GLY A 112 9.08 5.53 6.77
CA GLY A 112 9.49 6.24 7.99
C GLY A 112 10.73 7.09 7.77
N ALA A 113 11.71 6.57 7.04
CA ALA A 113 12.91 7.33 6.71
C ALA A 113 12.56 8.52 5.81
N LEU A 114 11.67 8.33 4.84
CA LEU A 114 11.25 9.41 3.96
C LEU A 114 10.58 10.54 4.74
N ILE A 115 9.68 10.21 5.67
CA ILE A 115 8.99 11.21 6.49
C ILE A 115 9.99 12.03 7.30
N LYS A 116 11.06 11.42 7.79
CA LYS A 116 12.08 12.13 8.56
C LYS A 116 12.87 13.12 7.71
N HIS A 117 12.99 12.86 6.42
CA HIS A 117 13.79 13.68 5.50
C HIS A 117 12.98 14.61 4.61
N SER A 118 11.67 14.45 4.57
CA SER A 118 10.79 15.26 3.74
C SER A 118 9.66 15.85 4.56
N ASP A 119 9.78 17.12 4.91
CA ASP A 119 8.71 17.82 5.64
C ASP A 119 7.43 17.86 4.82
N GLU A 120 7.54 17.98 3.50
CA GLU A 120 6.38 18.02 2.63
C GLU A 120 5.59 16.71 2.70
N VAL A 121 6.27 15.58 2.59
CA VAL A 121 5.60 14.28 2.66
C VAL A 121 4.99 14.08 4.04
N GLY A 122 5.76 14.38 5.10
CA GLY A 122 5.26 14.24 6.46
C GLY A 122 4.01 15.09 6.73
N ARG A 123 4.00 16.34 6.29
CA ARG A 123 2.85 17.22 6.47
C ARG A 123 1.65 16.76 5.65
N GLY A 124 1.88 16.38 4.40
CA GLY A 124 0.80 15.92 3.53
C GLY A 124 0.13 14.66 4.07
N VAL A 125 0.93 13.73 4.60
CA VAL A 125 0.41 12.51 5.20
C VAL A 125 -0.37 12.83 6.47
N ALA A 126 0.15 13.71 7.33
CA ALA A 126 -0.54 14.12 8.56
C ALA A 126 -1.88 14.79 8.23
N GLU A 127 -1.90 15.62 7.19
CA GLU A 127 -3.12 16.31 6.75
C GLU A 127 -4.15 15.30 6.23
N ALA A 128 -3.71 14.32 5.44
CA ALA A 128 -4.61 13.28 4.93
C ALA A 128 -5.20 12.45 6.06
N LEU A 129 -4.39 12.12 7.07
CA LEU A 129 -4.86 11.38 8.24
C LEU A 129 -5.88 12.18 9.05
N ALA A 130 -5.66 13.49 9.19
CA ALA A 130 -6.56 14.35 9.95
C ALA A 130 -7.94 14.44 9.29
N GLU A 131 -7.99 14.45 7.97
CA GLU A 131 -9.27 14.49 7.24
C GLU A 131 -9.97 13.15 7.26
N ARG A 132 -9.21 12.09 7.41
CA ARG A 132 -9.76 10.73 7.43
C ARG A 132 -9.79 10.21 8.84
N ILE A 133 -10.81 10.63 9.56
CA ILE A 133 -11.12 9.93 10.79
C ILE A 133 -11.80 8.64 10.31
N ALA A 134 -11.00 7.69 9.91
CA ALA A 134 -11.50 6.50 9.26
C ALA A 134 -12.12 5.57 10.30
N PRO A 135 -13.43 5.48 10.37
CA PRO A 135 -14.05 4.43 11.15
C PRO A 135 -13.80 3.07 10.52
N GLU A 136 -13.45 3.05 9.25
CA GLU A 136 -13.18 1.83 8.53
C GLU A 136 -11.69 1.78 8.22
N LEU A 137 -11.06 0.72 8.70
CA LEU A 137 -9.65 0.50 8.42
C LEU A 137 -9.53 -0.48 7.27
N PRO A 138 -8.74 -0.15 6.25
CA PRO A 138 -8.47 -1.07 5.17
C PRO A 138 -7.65 -2.26 5.67
N VAL A 139 -7.52 -3.23 4.85
CA VAL A 139 -6.75 -4.43 5.14
C VAL A 139 -5.29 -4.13 5.46
#